data_57dcf899cdf3a02f693cefd821fefa83
#
_entry.id   57dcf899cdf3a02f693cefd821fefa83
#
_cell.length_a   1.000
_cell.length_b   1.000
_cell.length_c   1.000
_cell.angle_alpha   90.00
_cell.angle_beta   90.00
_cell.angle_gamma   90.00
#
_symmetry.space_group_name_H-M   'P 1'
#
loop_
_entity.id
_entity.type
_entity.pdbx_description
1 polymer ?
#
loop_
_entity_poly.entity_id
_entity_poly.type
_entity_poly.pdbx_seq_one_letter_code
_entity_poly.pdbx_strand_id
1 'polypeptide(L)'
;DALRVAVHIYQQLQEIIPKEISMSHDDVLTIGIMNAGKAHNIIPEKAYMKCSLRSYRPDDQEYIMGRVNELVQSIASMYHAQAGITILQQAPSVYNDPALLKSIMDVEKDVFGGFIKKNKY
;
A
#
# COMPACT_ATOMS: atom_id res chain seq x y z
N ASP A 1 0.14 19.84 17.01
CA ASP A 1 1.39 19.07 16.91
C ASP A 1 1.26 18.04 15.78
N ALA A 2 1.75 18.40 14.60
CA ALA A 2 1.64 17.56 13.41
C ALA A 2 2.48 16.27 13.51
N LEU A 3 3.59 16.30 14.23
CA LEU A 3 4.40 15.10 14.45
C LEU A 3 3.63 14.05 15.25
N ARG A 4 2.94 14.46 16.31
CA ARG A 4 2.09 13.56 17.10
C ARG A 4 1.00 12.92 16.25
N VAL A 5 0.29 13.71 15.45
CA VAL A 5 -0.77 13.20 14.54
C VAL A 5 -0.20 12.22 13.52
N ALA A 6 0.95 12.55 12.92
CA ALA A 6 1.62 11.67 11.96
C ALA A 6 2.03 10.33 12.58
N VAL A 7 2.52 10.32 13.81
CA VAL A 7 2.87 9.07 14.53
C VAL A 7 1.64 8.18 14.72
N HIS A 8 0.51 8.75 15.13
CA HIS A 8 -0.74 7.98 15.29
C HIS A 8 -1.25 7.43 13.97
N ILE A 9 -1.20 8.22 12.91
CA ILE A 9 -1.57 7.77 11.57
C ILE A 9 -0.65 6.62 11.14
N TYR A 10 0.66 6.77 11.28
CA TYR A 10 1.63 5.73 10.95
C TYR A 10 1.30 4.39 11.63
N GLN A 11 1.07 4.41 12.93
CA GLN A 11 0.77 3.20 13.70
C GLN A 11 -0.50 2.51 13.20
N GLN A 12 -1.57 3.27 12.94
CA GLN A 12 -2.84 2.70 12.48
C GLN A 12 -2.76 2.17 11.04
N LEU A 13 -2.03 2.83 10.17
CA LEU A 13 -1.82 2.34 8.80
C LEU A 13 -1.08 0.99 8.76
N GLN A 14 -0.19 0.73 9.70
CA GLN A 14 0.52 -0.55 9.79
C GLN A 14 -0.39 -1.73 10.15
N GLU A 15 -1.58 -1.48 10.69
CA GLU A 15 -2.51 -2.53 11.10
C GLU A 15 -3.50 -2.95 10.01
N ILE A 16 -3.68 -2.16 8.95
CA ILE A 16 -4.69 -2.44 7.91
C ILE A 16 -4.46 -3.82 7.29
N ILE A 17 -3.28 -4.08 6.75
CA ILE A 17 -2.99 -5.34 6.05
C ILE A 17 -3.03 -6.53 6.99
N PRO A 18 -2.30 -6.57 8.12
CA PRO A 18 -2.27 -7.76 8.94
C PRO A 18 -3.60 -8.06 9.68
N LYS A 19 -4.47 -7.07 9.82
CA LYS A 19 -5.72 -7.23 10.58
C LYS A 19 -6.98 -7.28 9.71
N GLU A 20 -6.95 -6.64 8.56
CA GLU A 20 -8.16 -6.45 7.75
C GLU A 20 -8.10 -7.16 6.39
N ILE A 21 -6.91 -7.56 5.92
CA ILE A 21 -6.72 -8.27 4.65
C ILE A 21 -6.44 -9.74 4.90
N SER A 22 -6.90 -10.61 4.00
CA SER A 22 -6.62 -12.04 4.08
C SER A 22 -5.12 -12.31 3.99
N MET A 23 -4.60 -13.16 4.86
CA MET A 23 -3.20 -13.60 4.85
C MET A 23 -2.79 -14.33 3.56
N SER A 24 -3.75 -14.77 2.74
CA SER A 24 -3.51 -15.39 1.44
C SER A 24 -3.28 -14.37 0.32
N HIS A 25 -3.48 -13.09 0.59
CA HIS A 25 -3.25 -11.99 -0.34
C HIS A 25 -1.87 -11.38 -0.08
N ASP A 26 -1.15 -11.07 -1.15
CA ASP A 26 0.21 -10.50 -1.04
C ASP A 26 0.15 -8.97 -1.22
N ASP A 27 -0.59 -8.33 -0.33
CA ASP A 27 -0.70 -6.88 -0.30
C ASP A 27 0.36 -6.29 0.64
N VAL A 28 0.95 -5.18 0.23
CA VAL A 28 1.98 -4.50 1.01
C VAL A 28 1.72 -3.00 1.02
N LEU A 29 1.58 -2.43 2.21
CA LEU A 29 1.55 -0.99 2.45
C LEU A 29 2.82 -0.60 3.18
N THR A 30 3.67 0.18 2.54
CA THR A 30 4.93 0.66 3.10
C THR A 30 4.89 2.16 3.28
N ILE A 31 5.25 2.64 4.47
CA ILE A 31 5.50 4.05 4.72
C ILE A 31 7.01 4.23 4.78
N GLY A 32 7.59 4.66 3.66
CA GLY A 32 9.04 4.75 3.50
C GLY A 32 9.65 6.07 3.96
N ILE A 33 8.85 7.13 4.03
CA ILE A 33 9.29 8.46 4.46
C ILE A 33 8.25 9.04 5.41
N MET A 34 8.73 9.58 6.54
CA MET A 34 7.96 10.43 7.43
C MET A 34 8.85 11.58 7.89
N ASN A 35 8.40 12.82 7.67
CA ASN A 35 9.13 14.02 8.06
C ASN A 35 8.24 15.01 8.79
N ALA A 36 8.77 15.58 9.86
CA ALA A 36 8.16 16.66 10.61
C ALA A 36 9.21 17.45 11.41
N GLY A 37 8.98 18.74 11.59
CA GLY A 37 9.79 19.59 12.44
C GLY A 37 11.09 20.09 11.82
N LYS A 38 11.65 21.10 12.47
CA LYS A 38 12.92 21.75 12.07
C LYS A 38 13.90 21.93 13.24
N ALA A 39 13.41 21.97 14.47
CA ALA A 39 14.21 22.14 15.66
C ALA A 39 13.62 21.37 16.85
N HIS A 40 14.48 20.90 17.75
CA HIS A 40 14.09 20.03 18.86
C HIS A 40 13.15 20.70 19.90
N ASN A 41 13.13 22.01 19.93
CA ASN A 41 12.33 22.80 20.87
C ASN A 41 11.13 23.53 20.24
N ILE A 42 10.79 23.19 18.99
CA ILE A 42 9.65 23.75 18.26
C ILE A 42 8.69 22.65 17.87
N ILE A 43 7.43 22.76 18.32
CA ILE A 43 6.36 21.84 17.93
C ILE A 43 6.06 22.00 16.43
N PRO A 44 6.10 20.92 15.63
CA PRO A 44 5.85 20.99 14.20
C PRO A 44 4.42 21.37 13.85
N GLU A 45 4.26 22.29 12.92
CA GLU A 45 2.95 22.65 12.35
C GLU A 45 2.54 21.70 11.22
N LYS A 46 3.51 21.13 10.53
CA LYS A 46 3.29 20.26 9.36
C LYS A 46 4.12 18.98 9.48
N ALA A 47 3.53 17.90 8.97
CA ALA A 47 4.19 16.63 8.77
C ALA A 47 3.77 16.06 7.41
N TYR A 48 4.63 15.27 6.78
CA TYR A 48 4.24 14.51 5.62
C TYR A 48 4.80 13.09 5.65
N MET A 49 4.09 12.18 4.98
CA MET A 49 4.51 10.81 4.76
C MET A 49 4.46 10.48 3.27
N LYS A 50 5.38 9.64 2.81
CA LYS A 50 5.29 9.00 1.50
C LYS A 50 5.11 7.51 1.70
N CYS A 51 4.07 6.99 1.06
CA CYS A 51 3.66 5.60 1.18
C CYS A 51 3.67 4.94 -0.19
N SER A 52 3.86 3.63 -0.21
CA SER A 52 3.71 2.80 -1.38
C SER A 52 2.72 1.67 -1.05
N LEU A 53 1.71 1.53 -1.87
CA LEU A 53 0.78 0.40 -1.83
C LEU A 53 1.05 -0.51 -3.02
N ARG A 54 1.28 -1.77 -2.76
CA ARG A 54 1.34 -2.84 -3.76
C ARG A 54 0.22 -3.83 -3.47
N SER A 55 -0.64 -4.01 -4.44
CA SER A 55 -1.76 -4.94 -4.37
C SER A 55 -1.94 -5.62 -5.71
N TYR A 56 -2.18 -6.92 -5.70
CA TYR A 56 -2.42 -7.70 -6.90
C TYR A 56 -3.90 -7.79 -7.25
N ARG A 57 -4.77 -7.48 -6.29
CA ARG A 57 -6.22 -7.56 -6.44
C ARG A 57 -6.82 -6.15 -6.44
N PRO A 58 -7.56 -5.77 -7.50
CA PRO A 58 -8.20 -4.45 -7.55
C PRO A 58 -9.12 -4.17 -6.35
N ASP A 59 -9.86 -5.18 -5.88
CA ASP A 59 -10.77 -5.04 -4.74
C ASP A 59 -10.01 -4.73 -3.44
N ASP A 60 -8.87 -5.40 -3.22
CA ASP A 60 -8.03 -5.13 -2.05
C ASP A 60 -7.39 -3.74 -2.13
N GLN A 61 -6.95 -3.34 -3.32
CA GLN A 61 -6.42 -2.00 -3.54
C GLN A 61 -7.44 -0.92 -3.20
N GLU A 62 -8.67 -1.07 -3.68
CA GLU A 62 -9.77 -0.14 -3.41
C GLU A 62 -10.09 -0.10 -1.91
N TYR A 63 -10.20 -1.27 -1.29
CA TYR A 63 -10.45 -1.38 0.15
C TYR A 63 -9.35 -0.70 0.97
N ILE A 64 -8.08 -1.03 0.72
CA ILE A 64 -6.94 -0.46 1.46
C ILE A 64 -6.90 1.07 1.30
N MET A 65 -7.08 1.57 0.08
CA MET A 65 -7.09 3.03 -0.17
C MET A 65 -8.24 3.72 0.56
N GLY A 66 -9.42 3.11 0.59
CA GLY A 66 -10.57 3.61 1.35
C GLY A 66 -10.27 3.66 2.86
N ARG A 67 -9.68 2.60 3.41
CA ARG A 67 -9.29 2.54 4.84
C ARG A 67 -8.20 3.53 5.18
N VAL A 68 -7.19 3.69 4.32
CA VAL A 68 -6.15 4.72 4.50
C VAL A 68 -6.79 6.10 4.61
N ASN A 69 -7.68 6.46 3.70
CA ASN A 69 -8.36 7.75 3.75
C ASN A 69 -9.21 7.91 5.01
N GLU A 70 -10.00 6.92 5.36
CA GLU A 70 -10.85 6.95 6.56
C GLU A 70 -10.02 7.14 7.83
N LEU A 71 -8.96 6.36 8.01
CA LEU A 71 -8.09 6.45 9.19
C LEU A 71 -7.37 7.79 9.26
N VAL A 72 -6.83 8.28 8.15
CA VAL A 72 -6.13 9.57 8.10
C VAL A 72 -7.05 10.72 8.48
N GLN A 73 -8.27 10.76 7.92
CA GLN A 73 -9.24 11.80 8.23
C GLN A 73 -9.75 11.71 9.67
N SER A 74 -10.04 10.51 10.16
CA SER A 74 -10.54 10.30 11.51
C SER A 74 -9.51 10.68 12.58
N ILE A 75 -8.26 10.27 12.40
CA ILE A 75 -7.18 10.60 13.34
C ILE A 75 -6.89 12.10 13.31
N ALA A 76 -6.80 12.71 12.13
CA ALA A 76 -6.60 14.14 12.00
C ALA A 76 -7.72 14.93 12.72
N SER A 77 -8.96 14.55 12.49
CA SER A 77 -10.13 15.16 13.15
C SER A 77 -10.10 15.01 14.66
N MET A 78 -9.71 13.84 15.18
CA MET A 78 -9.60 13.59 16.62
C MET A 78 -8.62 14.57 17.31
N TYR A 79 -7.58 14.99 16.61
CA TYR A 79 -6.58 15.94 17.11
C TYR A 79 -6.78 17.37 16.61
N HIS A 80 -7.94 17.70 16.03
CA HIS A 80 -8.25 19.00 15.44
C HIS A 80 -7.23 19.45 14.39
N ALA A 81 -6.70 18.50 13.63
CA ALA A 81 -5.78 18.72 12.51
C ALA A 81 -6.49 18.56 11.16
N GLN A 82 -5.85 19.02 10.11
CA GLN A 82 -6.26 18.80 8.73
C GLN A 82 -5.27 17.87 8.05
N ALA A 83 -5.78 16.92 7.27
CA ALA A 83 -4.97 16.00 6.50
C ALA A 83 -5.46 15.92 5.06
N GLY A 84 -4.53 15.79 4.12
CA GLY A 84 -4.81 15.57 2.70
C GLY A 84 -4.01 14.37 2.19
N ILE A 85 -4.57 13.67 1.22
CA ILE A 85 -3.91 12.55 0.53
C ILE A 85 -3.81 12.91 -0.94
N THR A 86 -2.61 12.72 -1.50
CA THR A 86 -2.34 12.92 -2.93
C THR A 86 -1.77 11.63 -3.51
N ILE A 87 -2.38 11.13 -4.57
CA ILE A 87 -1.87 9.99 -5.33
C ILE A 87 -0.87 10.52 -6.36
N LEU A 88 0.40 10.17 -6.19
CA LEU A 88 1.47 10.63 -7.07
C LEU A 88 1.59 9.79 -8.34
N GLN A 89 1.38 8.47 -8.20
CA GLN A 89 1.45 7.53 -9.31
C GLN A 89 0.55 6.32 -9.02
N GLN A 90 -0.15 5.87 -10.04
CA GLN A 90 -0.97 4.67 -9.98
C GLN A 90 -0.76 3.84 -11.24
N ALA A 91 -0.56 2.54 -11.07
CA ALA A 91 -0.51 1.59 -12.16
C ALA A 91 -1.40 0.39 -11.83
N PRO A 92 -2.10 -0.19 -12.81
CA PRO A 92 -2.86 -1.40 -12.59
C PRO A 92 -1.94 -2.59 -12.34
N SER A 93 -2.43 -3.60 -11.64
CA SER A 93 -1.75 -4.88 -11.51
C SER A 93 -1.69 -5.60 -12.86
N VAL A 94 -0.61 -6.34 -13.09
CA VAL A 94 -0.48 -7.19 -14.27
C VAL A 94 -1.28 -8.47 -14.05
N TYR A 95 -2.19 -8.77 -14.97
CA TYR A 95 -2.94 -10.02 -14.99
C TYR A 95 -2.49 -10.88 -16.18
N ASN A 96 -2.06 -12.09 -15.89
CA ASN A 96 -1.69 -13.05 -16.91
C ASN A 96 -2.92 -13.87 -17.30
N ASP A 97 -3.32 -13.81 -18.58
CA ASP A 97 -4.40 -14.64 -19.09
C ASP A 97 -4.05 -16.13 -18.93
N PRO A 98 -4.89 -16.95 -18.25
CA PRO A 98 -4.57 -18.34 -17.96
C PRO A 98 -4.41 -19.20 -19.21
N ALA A 99 -5.16 -18.93 -20.29
CA ALA A 99 -5.08 -19.70 -21.53
C ALA A 99 -3.79 -19.38 -22.29
N LEU A 100 -3.43 -18.09 -22.36
CA LEU A 100 -2.16 -17.67 -22.97
C LEU A 100 -0.97 -18.20 -22.17
N LEU A 101 -1.01 -18.09 -20.85
CA LEU A 101 0.06 -18.60 -19.98
C LEU A 101 0.24 -20.10 -20.17
N LYS A 102 -0.85 -20.88 -20.24
CA LYS A 102 -0.78 -22.31 -20.52
C LYS A 102 -0.12 -22.61 -21.86
N SER A 103 -0.50 -21.90 -22.92
CA SER A 103 0.09 -22.08 -24.25
C SER A 103 1.60 -21.80 -24.23
N ILE A 104 2.04 -20.74 -23.55
CA ILE A 104 3.46 -20.40 -23.43
C ILE A 104 4.21 -21.48 -22.66
N MET A 105 3.65 -21.96 -21.55
CA MET A 105 4.27 -23.02 -20.73
C MET A 105 4.35 -24.35 -21.47
N ASP A 106 3.35 -24.70 -22.27
CA ASP A 106 3.36 -25.91 -23.06
C ASP A 106 4.47 -25.86 -24.13
N VAL A 107 4.60 -24.75 -24.86
CA VAL A 107 5.67 -24.55 -25.85
C VAL A 107 7.04 -24.53 -25.16
N GLU A 108 7.20 -23.87 -24.06
CA GLU A 108 8.45 -23.81 -23.31
C GLU A 108 8.88 -25.19 -22.81
N LYS A 109 7.94 -25.99 -22.32
CA LYS A 109 8.20 -27.35 -21.85
C LYS A 109 8.67 -28.25 -23.00
N ASP A 110 8.07 -28.11 -24.19
CA ASP A 110 8.44 -28.89 -25.36
C ASP A 110 9.82 -28.49 -25.92
N VAL A 111 10.19 -27.19 -25.85
CA VAL A 111 11.43 -26.66 -26.43
C VAL A 111 12.59 -26.68 -25.43
N PHE A 112 12.35 -26.31 -24.16
CA PHE A 112 13.38 -26.06 -23.15
C PHE A 112 13.32 -26.98 -21.93
N GLY A 113 12.37 -27.89 -21.84
CA GLY A 113 12.25 -28.84 -20.75
C GLY A 113 11.64 -28.32 -19.47
N GLY A 114 10.97 -27.15 -19.49
CA GLY A 114 10.16 -26.67 -18.37
C GLY A 114 10.90 -25.76 -17.38
N PHE A 115 11.48 -24.66 -17.84
CA PHE A 115 12.12 -23.67 -16.99
C PHE A 115 11.15 -22.64 -16.36
N ILE A 116 10.00 -22.40 -17.02
CA ILE A 116 9.03 -21.43 -16.52
C ILE A 116 8.18 -22.04 -15.41
N LYS A 117 8.16 -21.40 -14.25
CA LYS A 117 7.27 -21.77 -13.15
C LYS A 117 6.05 -20.86 -13.15
N LYS A 118 4.86 -21.45 -12.98
CA LYS A 118 3.65 -20.70 -12.75
C LYS A 118 3.71 -20.06 -11.37
N ASN A 119 3.73 -18.74 -11.33
CA ASN A 119 3.55 -18.02 -10.09
C ASN A 119 2.08 -17.99 -9.69
N LYS A 120 1.84 -17.73 -8.40
CA LYS A 120 0.49 -17.68 -7.82
C LYS A 120 -0.33 -16.49 -8.35
N TYR A 121 0.35 -15.54 -8.97
CA TYR A 121 -0.22 -14.27 -9.46
C TYR A 121 0.03 -14.11 -10.95
#